data_497ed4f85776f03a75ca7dbbbf1d07a5
#
_entry.id   497ed4f85776f03a75ca7dbbbf1d07a5
#
_cell.length_a   1.000
_cell.length_b   1.000
_cell.length_c   1.000
_cell.angle_alpha   90.00
_cell.angle_beta   90.00
_cell.angle_gamma   90.00
#
_symmetry.space_group_name_H-M   'P 1'
#
loop_
_entity.id
_entity.type
_entity.pdbx_description
1 polymer ?
#
loop_
_entity_poly.entity_id
_entity_poly.type
_entity_poly.pdbx_seq_one_letter_code
_entity_poly.pdbx_strand_id
1 'polypeptide(L)'
;MSAATVSNSPSKWLVLPHYAFAAVSFVVLCLLLVFSTDAFGGHYFHPKLLTLTHVAALGWATMIIFGSVYQLLPVVLEVRLYSEKLGTAAFALLSTGTVLLTISFWNFWVGTIMHIAACLLFIAFVLFATNVVQTARQVKKWGIEADFMVTSVVWLVATGLVGVLMVFNFQYPFLPQDHVHYLKLHAHIGMAGWFLLLIVGVGSKLIPMFLLAHPEDNRSLHWSYYLINGGLVLFAADHLFLHTGLYALYAAMVVSGIACFLYFLKQAKGMGKRPDLDLGMKQTFVALTLLILPIVLVFVVTLQLGLPQRLLSALYLVYGLSIFFGFVSALILGQTFKTLPFIVWMHSYEDYVGRFKTPMPKDLYSVTLLRWQNIAYLVGLVGLLAGVLLAEQNIILLGAVLLSVASVLYAGNVFKVLLHKVKDLKPFGYEKAAKGTN
;
A
#
# COMPACT_ATOMS: atom_id res chain seq x y z
N MET A 1 -24.28 9.88 -4.29
CA MET A 1 -24.14 8.90 -3.19
C MET A 1 -25.48 8.83 -2.49
N SER A 2 -26.04 7.62 -2.28
CA SER A 2 -27.33 7.47 -1.61
C SER A 2 -27.19 7.73 -0.11
N ALA A 3 -28.27 8.16 0.57
CA ALA A 3 -28.30 8.36 2.02
C ALA A 3 -27.86 7.13 2.84
N ALA A 4 -27.93 5.92 2.26
CA ALA A 4 -27.51 4.68 2.89
C ALA A 4 -25.98 4.55 3.03
N THR A 5 -25.18 5.19 2.16
CA THR A 5 -23.70 5.12 2.22
C THR A 5 -23.11 5.91 3.38
N VAL A 6 -23.79 6.96 3.79
CA VAL A 6 -23.36 7.85 4.88
C VAL A 6 -23.57 7.20 6.25
N SER A 7 -24.68 6.51 6.45
CA SER A 7 -25.00 5.84 7.73
C SER A 7 -24.06 4.65 8.06
N ASN A 8 -23.24 4.20 7.11
CA ASN A 8 -22.35 3.05 7.25
C ASN A 8 -20.87 3.42 7.44
N SER A 9 -20.49 4.70 7.37
CA SER A 9 -19.10 5.14 7.56
C SER A 9 -18.63 4.90 8.98
N PRO A 10 -17.43 4.33 9.17
CA PRO A 10 -16.83 4.16 10.49
C PRO A 10 -16.41 5.50 11.09
N SER A 11 -16.16 5.49 12.41
CA SER A 11 -15.67 6.68 13.12
C SER A 11 -14.36 7.20 12.52
N LYS A 12 -14.23 8.53 12.41
CA LYS A 12 -12.97 9.18 12.02
C LYS A 12 -11.79 8.81 12.94
N TRP A 13 -12.07 8.54 14.21
CA TRP A 13 -11.07 8.15 15.21
C TRP A 13 -10.50 6.74 14.97
N LEU A 14 -11.19 5.90 14.20
CA LEU A 14 -10.62 4.65 13.70
C LEU A 14 -9.70 4.90 12.51
N VAL A 15 -10.09 5.74 11.56
CA VAL A 15 -9.43 5.84 10.25
C VAL A 15 -8.24 6.81 10.28
N LEU A 16 -8.41 8.03 10.80
CA LEU A 16 -7.41 9.10 10.71
C LEU A 16 -6.08 8.79 11.41
N PRO A 17 -6.03 8.08 12.58
CA PRO A 17 -4.77 7.71 13.21
C PRO A 17 -3.85 6.86 12.32
N HIS A 18 -4.42 5.98 11.47
CA HIS A 18 -3.64 5.18 10.53
C HIS A 18 -2.92 6.05 9.51
N TYR A 19 -3.60 7.08 8.98
CA TYR A 19 -2.96 8.02 8.04
C TYR A 19 -1.87 8.85 8.71
N ALA A 20 -2.09 9.29 9.96
CA ALA A 20 -1.09 10.04 10.72
C ALA A 20 0.16 9.20 10.97
N PHE A 21 0.00 7.97 11.49
CA PHE A 21 1.11 7.06 11.76
C PHE A 21 1.85 6.68 10.47
N ALA A 22 1.13 6.38 9.39
CA ALA A 22 1.73 6.06 8.10
C ALA A 22 2.55 7.24 7.54
N ALA A 23 2.05 8.48 7.64
CA ALA A 23 2.78 9.66 7.18
C ALA A 23 4.09 9.86 7.95
N VAL A 24 4.07 9.68 9.28
CA VAL A 24 5.28 9.71 10.11
C VAL A 24 6.22 8.57 9.74
N SER A 25 5.70 7.36 9.56
CA SER A 25 6.50 6.19 9.16
C SER A 25 7.17 6.37 7.81
N PHE A 26 6.53 7.06 6.86
CA PHE A 26 7.14 7.35 5.57
C PHE A 26 8.31 8.35 5.69
N VAL A 27 8.20 9.34 6.57
CA VAL A 27 9.33 10.24 6.88
C VAL A 27 10.46 9.44 7.55
N VAL A 28 10.14 8.62 8.56
CA VAL A 28 11.14 7.77 9.23
C VAL A 28 11.82 6.82 8.25
N LEU A 29 11.06 6.17 7.36
CA LEU A 29 11.59 5.29 6.31
C LEU A 29 12.63 6.01 5.45
N CYS A 30 12.30 7.19 4.94
CA CYS A 30 13.20 7.94 4.05
C CYS A 30 14.43 8.47 4.80
N LEU A 31 14.30 8.86 6.08
CA LEU A 31 15.44 9.23 6.91
C LEU A 31 16.35 8.02 7.19
N LEU A 32 15.78 6.87 7.57
CA LEU A 32 16.56 5.63 7.76
C LEU A 32 17.28 5.22 6.47
N LEU A 33 16.67 5.46 5.29
CA LEU A 33 17.29 5.21 3.99
C LEU A 33 18.58 6.03 3.81
N VAL A 34 18.57 7.32 4.21
CA VAL A 34 19.78 8.19 4.19
C VAL A 34 20.90 7.61 5.05
N PHE A 35 20.57 7.01 6.21
CA PHE A 35 21.55 6.41 7.13
C PHE A 35 21.89 4.95 6.80
N SER A 36 21.39 4.42 5.68
CA SER A 36 21.57 3.02 5.28
C SER A 36 22.21 2.86 3.90
N THR A 37 22.76 3.92 3.33
CA THR A 37 23.32 3.90 1.96
C THR A 37 24.47 2.90 1.81
N ASP A 38 25.22 2.65 2.87
CA ASP A 38 26.29 1.64 2.95
C ASP A 38 25.77 0.21 2.80
N ALA A 39 24.56 -0.07 3.28
CA ALA A 39 23.98 -1.41 3.26
C ALA A 39 23.62 -1.90 1.84
N PHE A 40 23.45 -0.98 0.87
CA PHE A 40 23.13 -1.35 -0.53
C PHE A 40 24.29 -1.95 -1.31
N GLY A 41 25.52 -1.85 -0.80
CA GLY A 41 26.69 -2.54 -1.35
C GLY A 41 26.85 -3.99 -0.92
N GLY A 42 26.01 -4.45 0.04
CA GLY A 42 26.08 -5.77 0.65
C GLY A 42 25.00 -6.75 0.19
N HIS A 43 24.78 -7.77 1.02
CA HIS A 43 23.73 -8.76 0.79
C HIS A 43 22.35 -8.19 1.15
N TYR A 44 21.31 -8.53 0.39
CA TYR A 44 19.93 -8.05 0.64
C TYR A 44 19.33 -8.49 1.99
N PHE A 45 19.89 -9.52 2.63
CA PHE A 45 19.55 -9.93 4.01
C PHE A 45 20.40 -9.18 5.05
N HIS A 46 20.54 -7.87 4.88
CA HIS A 46 21.26 -7.00 5.82
C HIS A 46 20.31 -6.38 6.84
N PRO A 47 20.64 -6.30 8.15
CA PRO A 47 19.75 -5.77 9.20
C PRO A 47 19.10 -4.42 8.87
N LYS A 48 19.88 -3.44 8.37
CA LYS A 48 19.36 -2.14 7.94
C LYS A 48 18.35 -2.29 6.79
N LEU A 49 18.57 -3.17 5.81
CA LEU A 49 17.64 -3.41 4.71
C LEU A 49 16.38 -4.12 5.17
N LEU A 50 16.48 -5.06 6.12
CA LEU A 50 15.31 -5.67 6.77
C LEU A 50 14.49 -4.60 7.51
N THR A 51 15.15 -3.68 8.22
CA THR A 51 14.49 -2.53 8.85
C THR A 51 13.73 -1.69 7.84
N LEU A 52 14.40 -1.23 6.77
CA LEU A 52 13.77 -0.42 5.71
C LEU A 52 12.57 -1.13 5.10
N THR A 53 12.70 -2.42 4.79
CA THR A 53 11.62 -3.23 4.21
C THR A 53 10.41 -3.31 5.14
N HIS A 54 10.63 -3.53 6.45
CA HIS A 54 9.51 -3.65 7.39
C HIS A 54 8.89 -2.31 7.76
N VAL A 55 9.65 -1.21 7.80
CA VAL A 55 9.05 0.14 7.91
C VAL A 55 8.23 0.47 6.68
N ALA A 56 8.72 0.15 5.47
CA ALA A 56 7.99 0.34 4.23
C ALA A 56 6.72 -0.52 4.15
N ALA A 57 6.82 -1.81 4.49
CA ALA A 57 5.72 -2.74 4.39
C ALA A 57 4.66 -2.54 5.51
N LEU A 58 5.08 -2.37 6.75
CA LEU A 58 4.20 -2.36 7.92
C LEU A 58 3.80 -0.94 8.34
N GLY A 59 4.80 -0.10 8.62
CA GLY A 59 4.60 1.26 9.13
C GLY A 59 4.01 2.21 8.10
N TRP A 60 4.39 2.06 6.83
CA TRP A 60 3.91 2.88 5.73
C TRP A 60 2.72 2.21 5.01
N ALA A 61 2.98 1.15 4.23
CA ALA A 61 1.98 0.62 3.31
C ALA A 61 0.82 -0.11 4.03
N THR A 62 1.09 -1.09 4.89
CA THR A 62 0.03 -1.83 5.60
C THR A 62 -0.75 -0.92 6.54
N MET A 63 -0.09 0.02 7.22
CA MET A 63 -0.76 0.95 8.13
C MET A 63 -1.79 1.82 7.39
N ILE A 64 -1.42 2.45 6.28
CA ILE A 64 -2.35 3.29 5.51
C ILE A 64 -3.44 2.45 4.83
N ILE A 65 -3.11 1.23 4.41
CA ILE A 65 -4.07 0.28 3.86
C ILE A 65 -5.12 -0.11 4.90
N PHE A 66 -4.75 -0.42 6.14
CA PHE A 66 -5.71 -0.74 7.20
C PHE A 66 -6.71 0.39 7.39
N GLY A 67 -6.23 1.63 7.54
CA GLY A 67 -7.09 2.81 7.66
C GLY A 67 -7.99 3.02 6.45
N SER A 68 -7.44 2.87 5.24
CA SER A 68 -8.18 3.01 4.00
C SER A 68 -9.23 1.91 3.83
N VAL A 69 -8.90 0.65 4.13
CA VAL A 69 -9.83 -0.49 4.00
C VAL A 69 -10.97 -0.35 5.00
N TYR A 70 -10.73 0.06 6.24
CA TYR A 70 -11.83 0.31 7.19
C TYR A 70 -12.84 1.32 6.65
N GLN A 71 -12.40 2.37 5.96
CA GLN A 71 -13.28 3.34 5.33
C GLN A 71 -13.92 2.82 4.04
N LEU A 72 -13.14 2.13 3.20
CA LEU A 72 -13.56 1.74 1.85
C LEU A 72 -14.39 0.46 1.82
N LEU A 73 -14.12 -0.49 2.72
CA LEU A 73 -14.81 -1.78 2.78
C LEU A 73 -16.33 -1.61 2.91
N PRO A 74 -16.86 -0.76 3.84
CA PRO A 74 -18.29 -0.45 3.89
C PRO A 74 -18.84 0.18 2.61
N VAL A 75 -18.05 0.99 1.93
CA VAL A 75 -18.47 1.66 0.69
C VAL A 75 -18.46 0.71 -0.50
N VAL A 76 -17.43 -0.14 -0.61
CA VAL A 76 -17.27 -1.09 -1.73
C VAL A 76 -18.29 -2.22 -1.64
N LEU A 77 -18.53 -2.71 -0.42
CA LEU A 77 -19.40 -3.86 -0.17
C LEU A 77 -20.85 -3.46 0.24
N GLU A 78 -21.12 -2.16 0.44
CA GLU A 78 -22.44 -1.61 0.84
C GLU A 78 -22.97 -2.20 2.17
N VAL A 79 -22.07 -2.49 3.12
CA VAL A 79 -22.36 -3.06 4.44
C VAL A 79 -21.70 -2.26 5.56
N ARG A 80 -22.11 -2.46 6.82
CA ARG A 80 -21.42 -1.85 7.96
C ARG A 80 -20.15 -2.60 8.33
N LEU A 81 -19.14 -1.88 8.80
CA LEU A 81 -17.94 -2.49 9.38
C LEU A 81 -18.34 -3.35 10.59
N TYR A 82 -17.84 -4.59 10.65
CA TYR A 82 -18.19 -5.54 11.69
C TYR A 82 -17.84 -5.03 13.10
N SER A 83 -16.64 -4.47 13.30
CA SER A 83 -16.23 -3.98 14.63
C SER A 83 -15.16 -2.88 14.55
N GLU A 84 -15.50 -1.69 15.02
CA GLU A 84 -14.51 -0.60 15.20
C GLU A 84 -13.53 -0.91 16.33
N LYS A 85 -13.96 -1.64 17.38
CA LYS A 85 -13.09 -2.03 18.50
C LYS A 85 -11.95 -2.95 18.03
N LEU A 86 -12.26 -3.94 17.18
CA LEU A 86 -11.22 -4.78 16.56
C LEU A 86 -10.25 -3.94 15.71
N GLY A 87 -10.78 -2.97 14.98
CA GLY A 87 -9.95 -2.07 14.18
C GLY A 87 -9.00 -1.22 15.03
N THR A 88 -9.48 -0.67 16.15
CA THR A 88 -8.66 0.10 17.09
C THR A 88 -7.60 -0.78 17.76
N ALA A 89 -7.94 -1.99 18.17
CA ALA A 89 -6.99 -2.94 18.72
C ALA A 89 -5.92 -3.34 17.68
N ALA A 90 -6.33 -3.61 16.44
CA ALA A 90 -5.39 -3.90 15.35
C ALA A 90 -4.42 -2.73 15.09
N PHE A 91 -4.89 -1.48 15.14
CA PHE A 91 -4.04 -0.29 15.04
C PHE A 91 -2.99 -0.23 16.15
N ALA A 92 -3.39 -0.40 17.40
CA ALA A 92 -2.48 -0.35 18.54
C ALA A 92 -1.40 -1.43 18.47
N LEU A 93 -1.79 -2.67 18.12
CA LEU A 93 -0.86 -3.79 17.98
C LEU A 93 0.06 -3.63 16.77
N LEU A 94 -0.48 -3.21 15.62
CA LEU A 94 0.31 -2.97 14.41
C LEU A 94 1.35 -1.85 14.63
N SER A 95 0.94 -0.73 15.22
CA SER A 95 1.84 0.40 15.47
C SER A 95 2.95 0.04 16.46
N THR A 96 2.60 -0.56 17.61
CA THR A 96 3.58 -0.99 18.63
C THR A 96 4.50 -2.08 18.08
N GLY A 97 3.94 -3.12 17.43
CA GLY A 97 4.73 -4.20 16.85
C GLY A 97 5.70 -3.71 15.76
N THR A 98 5.26 -2.77 14.91
CA THR A 98 6.13 -2.16 13.88
C THR A 98 7.32 -1.42 14.50
N VAL A 99 7.09 -0.60 15.53
CA VAL A 99 8.16 0.15 16.20
C VAL A 99 9.17 -0.80 16.85
N LEU A 100 8.69 -1.79 17.61
CA LEU A 100 9.55 -2.78 18.28
C LEU A 100 10.34 -3.62 17.26
N LEU A 101 9.71 -4.06 16.18
CA LEU A 101 10.40 -4.84 15.14
C LEU A 101 11.45 -4.01 14.41
N THR A 102 11.14 -2.74 14.09
CA THR A 102 12.06 -1.78 13.46
C THR A 102 13.33 -1.59 14.32
N ILE A 103 13.16 -1.34 15.61
CA ILE A 103 14.27 -1.16 16.55
C ILE A 103 15.08 -2.46 16.68
N SER A 104 14.40 -3.60 16.75
CA SER A 104 15.05 -4.91 16.85
C SER A 104 15.90 -5.23 15.63
N PHE A 105 15.40 -5.01 14.40
CA PHE A 105 16.18 -5.21 13.18
C PHE A 105 17.32 -4.20 13.03
N TRP A 106 17.08 -2.92 13.33
CA TRP A 106 18.13 -1.90 13.21
C TRP A 106 19.36 -2.21 14.03
N ASN A 107 19.17 -2.68 15.27
CA ASN A 107 20.24 -3.08 16.19
C ASN A 107 20.60 -4.57 16.08
N PHE A 108 19.85 -5.33 15.28
CA PHE A 108 19.90 -6.78 15.21
C PHE A 108 19.81 -7.47 16.59
N TRP A 109 18.90 -6.96 17.43
CA TRP A 109 18.59 -7.54 18.75
C TRP A 109 17.67 -8.75 18.60
N VAL A 110 18.27 -9.92 18.37
CA VAL A 110 17.55 -11.19 18.30
C VAL A 110 17.20 -11.65 19.71
N GLY A 111 15.91 -11.86 19.98
CA GLY A 111 15.43 -12.35 21.29
C GLY A 111 14.03 -11.83 21.64
N THR A 112 13.75 -11.72 22.94
CA THR A 112 12.40 -11.49 23.48
C THR A 112 11.66 -10.31 22.86
N ILE A 113 12.34 -9.16 22.67
CA ILE A 113 11.69 -7.95 22.10
C ILE A 113 11.25 -8.22 20.66
N MET A 114 12.09 -8.85 19.86
CA MET A 114 11.78 -9.20 18.46
C MET A 114 10.64 -10.23 18.39
N HIS A 115 10.63 -11.22 19.30
CA HIS A 115 9.54 -12.20 19.41
C HIS A 115 8.21 -11.54 19.77
N ILE A 116 8.19 -10.66 20.78
CA ILE A 116 7.00 -9.89 21.16
C ILE A 116 6.50 -9.07 19.96
N ALA A 117 7.40 -8.36 19.26
CA ALA A 117 7.05 -7.58 18.09
C ALA A 117 6.37 -8.42 17.00
N ALA A 118 6.94 -9.59 16.67
CA ALA A 118 6.37 -10.49 15.69
C ALA A 118 4.99 -11.02 16.11
N CYS A 119 4.81 -11.38 17.38
CA CYS A 119 3.51 -11.83 17.90
C CYS A 119 2.45 -10.70 17.85
N LEU A 120 2.81 -9.47 18.26
CA LEU A 120 1.89 -8.32 18.18
C LEU A 120 1.43 -8.05 16.75
N LEU A 121 2.35 -8.10 15.78
CA LEU A 121 2.05 -7.92 14.36
C LEU A 121 1.13 -9.03 13.84
N PHE A 122 1.42 -10.29 14.19
CA PHE A 122 0.60 -11.41 13.77
C PHE A 122 -0.82 -11.32 14.32
N ILE A 123 -0.98 -10.97 15.62
CA ILE A 123 -2.29 -10.76 16.23
C ILE A 123 -3.02 -9.59 15.53
N ALA A 124 -2.32 -8.48 15.22
CA ALA A 124 -2.91 -7.37 14.48
C ALA A 124 -3.47 -7.83 13.12
N PHE A 125 -2.74 -8.66 12.37
CA PHE A 125 -3.19 -9.21 11.09
C PHE A 125 -4.41 -10.12 11.24
N VAL A 126 -4.43 -10.97 12.26
CA VAL A 126 -5.58 -11.83 12.55
C VAL A 126 -6.82 -10.99 12.90
N LEU A 127 -6.68 -9.96 13.73
CA LEU A 127 -7.80 -9.06 14.07
C LEU A 127 -8.31 -8.29 12.84
N PHE A 128 -7.41 -7.79 12.00
CA PHE A 128 -7.77 -7.12 10.76
C PHE A 128 -8.48 -8.09 9.79
N ALA A 129 -7.92 -9.27 9.56
CA ALA A 129 -8.51 -10.29 8.70
C ALA A 129 -9.90 -10.73 9.20
N THR A 130 -10.05 -10.93 10.51
CA THR A 130 -11.34 -11.24 11.13
C THR A 130 -12.35 -10.13 10.85
N ASN A 131 -11.97 -8.87 11.01
CA ASN A 131 -12.84 -7.73 10.75
C ASN A 131 -13.27 -7.66 9.28
N VAL A 132 -12.34 -7.83 8.33
CA VAL A 132 -12.60 -7.84 6.88
C VAL A 132 -13.53 -9.00 6.51
N VAL A 133 -13.22 -10.22 6.95
CA VAL A 133 -14.01 -11.43 6.63
C VAL A 133 -15.42 -11.34 7.20
N GLN A 134 -15.58 -10.92 8.47
CA GLN A 134 -16.90 -10.78 9.09
C GLN A 134 -17.71 -9.64 8.48
N THR A 135 -17.06 -8.58 8.02
CA THR A 135 -17.72 -7.52 7.25
C THR A 135 -18.21 -8.04 5.90
N ALA A 136 -17.34 -8.76 5.16
CA ALA A 136 -17.69 -9.32 3.86
C ALA A 136 -18.83 -10.35 3.94
N ARG A 137 -18.93 -11.13 5.03
CA ARG A 137 -20.03 -12.08 5.24
C ARG A 137 -21.43 -11.46 5.32
N GLN A 138 -21.52 -10.15 5.55
CA GLN A 138 -22.79 -9.43 5.59
C GLN A 138 -23.31 -9.07 4.20
N VAL A 139 -22.52 -9.26 3.14
CA VAL A 139 -22.86 -8.91 1.77
C VAL A 139 -23.96 -9.79 1.22
N LYS A 140 -25.03 -9.20 0.69
CA LYS A 140 -26.16 -9.92 0.09
C LYS A 140 -25.81 -10.53 -1.29
N LYS A 141 -24.98 -9.82 -2.08
CA LYS A 141 -24.55 -10.26 -3.40
C LYS A 141 -23.02 -10.23 -3.44
N TRP A 142 -22.42 -11.40 -3.40
CA TRP A 142 -20.97 -11.54 -3.41
C TRP A 142 -20.41 -11.14 -4.79
N GLY A 143 -19.42 -10.23 -4.81
CA GLY A 143 -18.75 -9.76 -6.01
C GLY A 143 -17.27 -10.13 -6.02
N ILE A 144 -16.63 -9.99 -7.18
CA ILE A 144 -15.21 -10.29 -7.36
C ILE A 144 -14.29 -9.42 -6.46
N GLU A 145 -14.71 -8.21 -6.14
CA GLU A 145 -14.00 -7.32 -5.22
C GLU A 145 -13.90 -7.92 -3.82
N ALA A 146 -14.98 -8.59 -3.35
CA ALA A 146 -14.98 -9.30 -2.07
C ALA A 146 -14.01 -10.49 -2.09
N ASP A 147 -13.94 -11.23 -3.20
CA ASP A 147 -12.98 -12.33 -3.36
C ASP A 147 -11.56 -11.83 -3.21
N PHE A 148 -11.17 -10.76 -3.92
CA PHE A 148 -9.85 -10.15 -3.80
C PHE A 148 -9.54 -9.69 -2.38
N MET A 149 -10.46 -8.97 -1.73
CA MET A 149 -10.24 -8.42 -0.39
C MET A 149 -10.12 -9.52 0.67
N VAL A 150 -10.98 -10.53 0.63
CA VAL A 150 -10.96 -11.64 1.59
C VAL A 150 -9.71 -12.52 1.38
N THR A 151 -9.36 -12.81 0.13
CA THR A 151 -8.18 -13.64 -0.14
C THR A 151 -6.88 -12.91 0.19
N SER A 152 -6.81 -11.59 -0.04
CA SER A 152 -5.62 -10.79 0.31
C SER A 152 -5.34 -10.82 1.82
N VAL A 153 -6.37 -10.76 2.68
CA VAL A 153 -6.16 -10.84 4.14
C VAL A 153 -5.80 -12.26 4.60
N VAL A 154 -6.21 -13.29 3.89
CA VAL A 154 -5.71 -14.66 4.13
C VAL A 154 -4.21 -14.73 3.85
N TRP A 155 -3.76 -14.18 2.72
CA TRP A 155 -2.33 -14.09 2.40
C TRP A 155 -1.55 -13.21 3.39
N LEU A 156 -2.15 -12.14 3.91
CA LEU A 156 -1.55 -11.32 4.97
C LEU A 156 -1.29 -12.15 6.23
N VAL A 157 -2.27 -12.94 6.68
CA VAL A 157 -2.12 -13.82 7.84
C VAL A 157 -1.06 -14.90 7.58
N ALA A 158 -1.05 -15.49 6.38
CA ALA A 158 -0.02 -16.46 5.99
C ALA A 158 1.38 -15.83 5.98
N THR A 159 1.52 -14.61 5.45
CA THR A 159 2.77 -13.84 5.47
C THR A 159 3.23 -13.58 6.90
N GLY A 160 2.32 -13.14 7.77
CA GLY A 160 2.60 -12.91 9.19
C GLY A 160 3.05 -14.18 9.91
N LEU A 161 2.41 -15.31 9.63
CA LEU A 161 2.78 -16.61 10.21
C LEU A 161 4.22 -17.00 9.82
N VAL A 162 4.56 -16.95 8.53
CA VAL A 162 5.94 -17.23 8.07
C VAL A 162 6.92 -16.26 8.72
N GLY A 163 6.56 -14.96 8.84
CA GLY A 163 7.39 -13.97 9.53
C GLY A 163 7.65 -14.31 11.00
N VAL A 164 6.62 -14.73 11.74
CA VAL A 164 6.77 -15.19 13.14
C VAL A 164 7.71 -16.39 13.21
N LEU A 165 7.48 -17.41 12.38
CA LEU A 165 8.34 -18.60 12.37
C LEU A 165 9.80 -18.25 12.09
N MET A 166 10.07 -17.37 11.12
CA MET A 166 11.43 -16.90 10.82
C MET A 166 12.06 -16.13 11.98
N VAL A 167 11.30 -15.28 12.67
CA VAL A 167 11.79 -14.51 13.83
C VAL A 167 12.16 -15.44 14.98
N PHE A 168 11.32 -16.44 15.30
CA PHE A 168 11.64 -17.42 16.33
C PHE A 168 12.83 -18.31 15.94
N ASN A 169 12.97 -18.62 14.65
CA ASN A 169 14.07 -19.43 14.14
C ASN A 169 15.46 -18.75 14.27
N PHE A 170 15.53 -17.43 14.44
CA PHE A 170 16.80 -16.76 14.74
C PHE A 170 17.43 -17.22 16.06
N GLN A 171 16.61 -17.44 17.08
CA GLN A 171 17.08 -17.86 18.41
C GLN A 171 16.95 -19.36 18.61
N TYR A 172 15.93 -19.99 18.07
CA TYR A 172 15.60 -21.40 18.21
C TYR A 172 15.56 -22.04 16.82
N PRO A 173 16.69 -22.53 16.27
CA PRO A 173 16.73 -23.10 14.92
C PRO A 173 15.89 -24.39 14.84
N PHE A 174 14.72 -24.32 14.22
CA PHE A 174 13.80 -25.44 14.02
C PHE A 174 13.39 -25.62 12.56
N LEU A 175 13.58 -24.58 11.73
CA LEU A 175 13.27 -24.66 10.32
C LEU A 175 14.36 -25.43 9.57
N PRO A 176 14.00 -26.34 8.65
CA PRO A 176 14.98 -27.22 7.99
C PRO A 176 15.90 -26.52 6.99
N GLN A 177 15.49 -25.35 6.46
CA GLN A 177 16.27 -24.56 5.51
C GLN A 177 16.75 -23.23 6.14
N ASP A 178 17.62 -22.52 5.45
CA ASP A 178 18.13 -21.22 5.89
C ASP A 178 17.06 -20.10 5.81
N HIS A 179 17.34 -18.96 6.45
CA HIS A 179 16.44 -17.81 6.45
C HIS A 179 16.21 -17.21 5.07
N VAL A 180 17.19 -17.30 4.16
CA VAL A 180 17.07 -16.75 2.80
C VAL A 180 16.08 -17.57 1.97
N HIS A 181 16.02 -18.90 2.21
CA HIS A 181 15.01 -19.75 1.61
C HIS A 181 13.60 -19.28 2.01
N TYR A 182 13.29 -19.19 3.29
CA TYR A 182 11.96 -18.75 3.75
C TYR A 182 11.66 -17.29 3.46
N LEU A 183 12.70 -16.43 3.34
CA LEU A 183 12.53 -15.04 2.92
C LEU A 183 11.91 -14.93 1.53
N LYS A 184 12.29 -15.78 0.59
CA LYS A 184 11.67 -15.80 -0.76
C LYS A 184 10.17 -16.04 -0.67
N LEU A 185 9.75 -17.03 0.12
CA LEU A 185 8.32 -17.31 0.33
C LEU A 185 7.63 -16.13 0.99
N HIS A 186 8.13 -15.68 2.15
CA HIS A 186 7.58 -14.57 2.94
C HIS A 186 7.39 -13.32 2.09
N ALA A 187 8.41 -12.91 1.35
CA ALA A 187 8.37 -11.71 0.53
C ALA A 187 7.33 -11.81 -0.60
N HIS A 188 7.30 -12.92 -1.35
CA HIS A 188 6.41 -13.02 -2.52
C HIS A 188 4.95 -13.21 -2.13
N ILE A 189 4.62 -13.99 -1.07
CA ILE A 189 3.23 -14.08 -0.58
C ILE A 189 2.77 -12.75 0.03
N GLY A 190 3.68 -11.98 0.64
CA GLY A 190 3.38 -10.63 1.11
C GLY A 190 3.16 -9.63 -0.02
N MET A 191 4.09 -9.59 -1.00
CA MET A 191 4.01 -8.61 -2.09
C MET A 191 2.86 -8.91 -3.06
N ALA A 192 2.71 -10.15 -3.51
CA ALA A 192 1.70 -10.50 -4.49
C ALA A 192 0.39 -10.96 -3.83
N GLY A 193 0.44 -11.67 -2.70
CA GLY A 193 -0.74 -12.14 -1.99
C GLY A 193 -1.44 -11.04 -1.18
N TRP A 194 -0.69 -10.24 -0.41
CA TRP A 194 -1.27 -9.17 0.37
C TRP A 194 -1.43 -7.87 -0.45
N PHE A 195 -0.32 -7.26 -0.89
CA PHE A 195 -0.40 -5.93 -1.51
C PHE A 195 -1.05 -5.98 -2.89
N LEU A 196 -0.59 -6.82 -3.81
CA LEU A 196 -1.08 -6.82 -5.19
C LEU A 196 -2.55 -7.22 -5.28
N LEU A 197 -2.98 -8.32 -4.64
CA LEU A 197 -4.39 -8.75 -4.68
C LEU A 197 -5.32 -7.68 -4.11
N LEU A 198 -4.95 -7.06 -2.99
CA LEU A 198 -5.74 -6.00 -2.40
C LEU A 198 -5.81 -4.76 -3.31
N ILE A 199 -4.66 -4.36 -3.90
CA ILE A 199 -4.61 -3.24 -4.85
C ILE A 199 -5.48 -3.52 -6.07
N VAL A 200 -5.47 -4.74 -6.60
CA VAL A 200 -6.34 -5.14 -7.73
C VAL A 200 -7.80 -5.07 -7.30
N GLY A 201 -8.16 -5.65 -6.16
CA GLY A 201 -9.54 -5.66 -5.66
C GLY A 201 -10.10 -4.27 -5.41
N VAL A 202 -9.38 -3.44 -4.66
CA VAL A 202 -9.81 -2.05 -4.38
C VAL A 202 -9.72 -1.17 -5.62
N GLY A 203 -8.66 -1.32 -6.40
CA GLY A 203 -8.42 -0.55 -7.63
C GLY A 203 -9.45 -0.81 -8.71
N SER A 204 -9.96 -2.04 -8.82
CA SER A 204 -11.02 -2.38 -9.78
C SER A 204 -12.34 -1.63 -9.54
N LYS A 205 -12.58 -1.16 -8.32
CA LYS A 205 -13.75 -0.35 -7.97
C LYS A 205 -13.43 1.15 -7.98
N LEU A 206 -12.34 1.56 -7.32
CA LEU A 206 -12.02 2.98 -7.12
C LEU A 206 -11.55 3.68 -8.39
N ILE A 207 -10.72 3.03 -9.22
CA ILE A 207 -10.20 3.69 -10.42
C ILE A 207 -11.31 4.00 -11.41
N PRO A 208 -12.22 3.06 -11.78
CA PRO A 208 -13.38 3.39 -12.60
C PRO A 208 -14.28 4.46 -11.98
N MET A 209 -14.52 4.41 -10.67
CA MET A 209 -15.32 5.42 -9.98
C MET A 209 -14.72 6.83 -10.14
N PHE A 210 -13.40 6.99 -9.99
CA PHE A 210 -12.73 8.27 -10.20
C PHE A 210 -12.67 8.71 -11.65
N LEU A 211 -12.77 7.79 -12.60
CA LEU A 211 -12.88 8.06 -14.04
C LEU A 211 -14.33 8.34 -14.48
N LEU A 212 -15.31 8.16 -13.61
CA LEU A 212 -16.75 8.16 -13.95
C LEU A 212 -17.09 7.12 -15.02
N ALA A 213 -16.48 5.95 -14.92
CA ALA A 213 -16.65 4.80 -15.80
C ALA A 213 -17.45 3.70 -15.08
N HIS A 214 -18.23 2.96 -15.86
CA HIS A 214 -19.05 1.84 -15.37
C HIS A 214 -18.79 0.61 -16.24
N PRO A 215 -17.64 -0.10 -16.09
CA PRO A 215 -17.40 -1.34 -16.81
C PRO A 215 -18.37 -2.42 -16.31
N GLU A 216 -19.05 -3.09 -17.25
CA GLU A 216 -20.00 -4.15 -16.93
C GLU A 216 -19.38 -5.53 -16.97
N ASP A 217 -18.34 -5.73 -17.80
CA ASP A 217 -17.65 -7.01 -17.97
C ASP A 217 -16.49 -7.18 -16.96
N ASN A 218 -16.66 -8.11 -16.04
CA ASN A 218 -15.68 -8.46 -15.01
C ASN A 218 -14.87 -9.73 -15.35
N ARG A 219 -14.99 -10.31 -16.55
CA ARG A 219 -14.29 -11.56 -16.92
C ARG A 219 -12.79 -11.45 -16.77
N SER A 220 -12.19 -10.34 -17.18
CA SER A 220 -10.75 -10.11 -17.01
C SER A 220 -10.32 -10.02 -15.55
N LEU A 221 -11.18 -9.51 -14.64
CA LEU A 221 -10.92 -9.51 -13.21
C LEU A 221 -10.98 -10.93 -12.62
N HIS A 222 -11.91 -11.77 -13.06
CA HIS A 222 -11.93 -13.18 -12.63
C HIS A 222 -10.67 -13.93 -13.08
N TRP A 223 -10.21 -13.72 -14.32
CA TRP A 223 -8.93 -14.28 -14.77
C TRP A 223 -7.75 -13.73 -13.97
N SER A 224 -7.73 -12.42 -13.68
CA SER A 224 -6.72 -11.81 -12.80
C SER A 224 -6.67 -12.50 -11.45
N TYR A 225 -7.83 -12.73 -10.83
CA TYR A 225 -7.95 -13.39 -9.53
C TYR A 225 -7.38 -14.82 -9.53
N TYR A 226 -7.83 -15.65 -10.49
CA TYR A 226 -7.38 -17.05 -10.57
C TYR A 226 -5.91 -17.18 -10.93
N LEU A 227 -5.39 -16.36 -11.84
CA LEU A 227 -4.00 -16.43 -12.27
C LEU A 227 -3.04 -15.96 -11.18
N ILE A 228 -3.35 -14.87 -10.44
CA ILE A 228 -2.50 -14.41 -9.33
C ILE A 228 -2.52 -15.44 -8.19
N ASN A 229 -3.68 -15.87 -7.73
CA ASN A 229 -3.78 -16.85 -6.66
C ASN A 229 -3.20 -18.21 -7.06
N GLY A 230 -3.50 -18.69 -8.25
CA GLY A 230 -2.96 -19.96 -8.77
C GLY A 230 -1.44 -19.94 -8.85
N GLY A 231 -0.87 -18.85 -9.38
CA GLY A 231 0.59 -18.67 -9.43
C GLY A 231 1.23 -18.67 -8.03
N LEU A 232 0.61 -17.98 -7.05
CA LEU A 232 1.10 -17.93 -5.67
C LEU A 232 0.99 -19.29 -4.95
N VAL A 233 -0.14 -19.98 -5.10
CA VAL A 233 -0.33 -21.31 -4.48
C VAL A 233 0.67 -22.31 -5.04
N LEU A 234 0.83 -22.34 -6.36
CA LEU A 234 1.80 -23.23 -7.01
C LEU A 234 3.24 -22.85 -6.64
N PHE A 235 3.58 -21.57 -6.58
CA PHE A 235 4.88 -21.12 -6.09
C PHE A 235 5.13 -21.59 -4.66
N ALA A 236 4.18 -21.39 -3.74
CA ALA A 236 4.33 -21.81 -2.33
C ALA A 236 4.45 -23.34 -2.20
N ALA A 237 3.64 -24.10 -2.93
CA ALA A 237 3.69 -25.55 -2.95
C ALA A 237 5.01 -26.08 -3.50
N ASP A 238 5.49 -25.49 -4.61
CA ASP A 238 6.79 -25.88 -5.21
C ASP A 238 7.94 -25.54 -4.28
N HIS A 239 7.93 -24.35 -3.71
CA HIS A 239 8.99 -23.88 -2.84
C HIS A 239 9.12 -24.68 -1.55
N LEU A 240 8.00 -25.13 -0.98
CA LEU A 240 7.97 -25.87 0.29
C LEU A 240 8.09 -27.39 0.12
N PHE A 241 7.56 -27.98 -0.98
CA PHE A 241 7.37 -29.42 -1.05
C PHE A 241 7.88 -30.05 -2.34
N LEU A 242 7.66 -29.44 -3.53
CA LEU A 242 7.90 -30.10 -4.80
C LEU A 242 9.32 -29.87 -5.33
N HIS A 243 9.90 -28.71 -5.08
CA HIS A 243 11.26 -28.29 -5.45
C HIS A 243 11.57 -28.45 -6.96
N THR A 244 10.57 -28.23 -7.84
CA THR A 244 10.73 -28.34 -9.28
C THR A 244 11.47 -27.15 -9.91
N GLY A 245 11.48 -25.98 -9.20
CA GLY A 245 12.15 -24.77 -9.64
C GLY A 245 11.46 -24.02 -10.79
N LEU A 246 10.19 -24.29 -11.07
CA LEU A 246 9.41 -23.66 -12.15
C LEU A 246 9.01 -22.21 -11.83
N TYR A 247 9.87 -21.44 -11.14
CA TYR A 247 9.56 -20.09 -10.67
C TYR A 247 9.19 -19.11 -11.77
N ALA A 248 9.80 -19.23 -12.96
CA ALA A 248 9.45 -18.39 -14.12
C ALA A 248 8.00 -18.64 -14.61
N LEU A 249 7.51 -19.89 -14.52
CA LEU A 249 6.12 -20.23 -14.86
C LEU A 249 5.14 -19.58 -13.87
N TYR A 250 5.41 -19.68 -12.57
CA TYR A 250 4.56 -19.08 -11.53
C TYR A 250 4.55 -17.55 -11.64
N ALA A 251 5.72 -16.96 -11.90
CA ALA A 251 5.82 -15.54 -12.20
C ALA A 251 5.01 -15.14 -13.42
N ALA A 252 5.05 -15.94 -14.51
CA ALA A 252 4.27 -15.71 -15.72
C ALA A 252 2.76 -15.74 -15.45
N MET A 253 2.29 -16.65 -14.58
CA MET A 253 0.88 -16.67 -14.18
C MET A 253 0.48 -15.38 -13.46
N VAL A 254 1.26 -14.94 -12.46
CA VAL A 254 0.99 -13.69 -11.74
C VAL A 254 1.02 -12.48 -12.67
N VAL A 255 2.01 -12.40 -13.57
CA VAL A 255 2.14 -11.31 -14.56
C VAL A 255 0.96 -11.31 -15.54
N SER A 256 0.50 -12.49 -15.97
CA SER A 256 -0.71 -12.61 -16.81
C SER A 256 -1.96 -12.12 -16.08
N GLY A 257 -2.07 -12.40 -14.77
CA GLY A 257 -3.12 -11.85 -13.93
C GLY A 257 -3.05 -10.32 -13.81
N ILE A 258 -1.85 -9.74 -13.67
CA ILE A 258 -1.65 -8.28 -13.72
C ILE A 258 -2.07 -7.72 -15.08
N ALA A 259 -1.71 -8.38 -16.18
CA ALA A 259 -2.10 -7.96 -17.52
C ALA A 259 -3.63 -7.95 -17.71
N CYS A 260 -4.34 -8.94 -17.18
CA CYS A 260 -5.81 -8.97 -17.16
C CYS A 260 -6.41 -7.78 -16.40
N PHE A 261 -5.84 -7.43 -15.25
CA PHE A 261 -6.25 -6.23 -14.49
C PHE A 261 -5.97 -4.94 -15.25
N LEU A 262 -4.78 -4.79 -15.85
CA LEU A 262 -4.45 -3.60 -16.65
C LEU A 262 -5.34 -3.47 -17.88
N TYR A 263 -5.72 -4.59 -18.48
CA TYR A 263 -6.69 -4.62 -19.58
C TYR A 263 -8.06 -4.11 -19.13
N PHE A 264 -8.56 -4.56 -17.97
CA PHE A 264 -9.78 -4.04 -17.35
C PHE A 264 -9.70 -2.52 -17.15
N LEU A 265 -8.60 -2.02 -16.59
CA LEU A 265 -8.40 -0.58 -16.38
C LEU A 265 -8.34 0.21 -17.71
N LYS A 266 -7.75 -0.36 -18.76
CA LYS A 266 -7.75 0.23 -20.10
C LYS A 266 -9.17 0.38 -20.64
N GLN A 267 -10.02 -0.63 -20.50
CA GLN A 267 -11.43 -0.56 -20.86
C GLN A 267 -12.16 0.53 -20.05
N ALA A 268 -12.00 0.52 -18.73
CA ALA A 268 -12.58 1.54 -17.86
C ALA A 268 -12.14 2.96 -18.25
N LYS A 269 -10.86 3.17 -18.58
CA LYS A 269 -10.35 4.47 -19.05
C LYS A 269 -11.01 4.90 -20.36
N GLY A 270 -11.24 3.98 -21.31
CA GLY A 270 -11.93 4.25 -22.56
C GLY A 270 -13.41 4.66 -22.40
N MET A 271 -14.06 4.18 -21.33
CA MET A 271 -15.45 4.54 -20.98
C MET A 271 -15.55 5.80 -20.11
N GLY A 272 -14.42 6.29 -19.58
CA GLY A 272 -14.38 7.39 -18.63
C GLY A 272 -14.88 8.71 -19.24
N LYS A 273 -15.78 9.39 -18.51
CA LYS A 273 -16.35 10.69 -18.93
C LYS A 273 -15.54 11.88 -18.43
N ARG A 274 -14.42 11.67 -17.76
CA ARG A 274 -13.58 12.72 -17.16
C ARG A 274 -12.48 13.13 -18.13
N PRO A 275 -12.53 14.35 -18.71
CA PRO A 275 -11.53 14.77 -19.73
C PRO A 275 -10.16 14.99 -19.10
N ASP A 276 -10.10 15.56 -17.88
CA ASP A 276 -8.84 15.89 -17.20
C ASP A 276 -8.66 15.07 -15.92
N LEU A 277 -7.51 14.43 -15.80
CA LEU A 277 -7.09 13.74 -14.60
C LEU A 277 -6.40 14.70 -13.64
N ASP A 278 -6.83 14.70 -12.38
CA ASP A 278 -6.12 15.40 -11.32
C ASP A 278 -4.74 14.76 -11.01
N LEU A 279 -3.91 15.46 -10.24
CA LEU A 279 -2.55 15.00 -9.93
C LEU A 279 -2.52 13.63 -9.22
N GLY A 280 -3.50 13.33 -8.37
CA GLY A 280 -3.59 12.03 -7.69
C GLY A 280 -3.82 10.88 -8.68
N MET A 281 -4.74 11.06 -9.64
CA MET A 281 -4.97 10.05 -10.68
C MET A 281 -3.80 9.94 -11.67
N LYS A 282 -3.13 11.06 -12.02
CA LYS A 282 -1.90 11.01 -12.82
C LYS A 282 -0.82 10.20 -12.11
N GLN A 283 -0.62 10.42 -10.81
CA GLN A 283 0.33 9.65 -10.01
C GLN A 283 -0.05 8.16 -9.93
N THR A 284 -1.34 7.83 -9.87
CA THR A 284 -1.82 6.44 -9.91
C THR A 284 -1.42 5.75 -11.22
N PHE A 285 -1.60 6.41 -12.37
CA PHE A 285 -1.16 5.84 -13.65
C PHE A 285 0.36 5.75 -13.78
N VAL A 286 1.11 6.69 -13.19
CA VAL A 286 2.58 6.58 -13.07
C VAL A 286 2.96 5.33 -12.27
N ALA A 287 2.31 5.09 -11.11
CA ALA A 287 2.55 3.88 -10.31
C ALA A 287 2.29 2.59 -11.10
N LEU A 288 1.20 2.52 -11.87
CA LEU A 288 0.90 1.38 -12.73
C LEU A 288 1.95 1.20 -13.85
N THR A 289 2.53 2.28 -14.36
CA THR A 289 3.63 2.22 -15.34
C THR A 289 4.92 1.72 -14.68
N LEU A 290 5.23 2.18 -13.47
CA LEU A 290 6.41 1.74 -12.72
C LEU A 290 6.38 0.25 -12.36
N LEU A 291 5.20 -0.39 -12.36
CA LEU A 291 5.05 -1.84 -12.18
C LEU A 291 5.72 -2.66 -13.29
N ILE A 292 5.99 -2.06 -14.48
CA ILE A 292 6.69 -2.73 -15.58
C ILE A 292 8.10 -3.16 -15.14
N LEU A 293 8.81 -2.34 -14.35
CA LEU A 293 10.17 -2.64 -13.93
C LEU A 293 10.27 -3.93 -13.09
N PRO A 294 9.53 -4.12 -11.99
CA PRO A 294 9.58 -5.39 -11.26
C PRO A 294 9.07 -6.58 -12.07
N ILE A 295 8.14 -6.40 -13.02
CA ILE A 295 7.71 -7.45 -13.93
C ILE A 295 8.88 -7.93 -14.82
N VAL A 296 9.67 -7.03 -15.36
CA VAL A 296 10.85 -7.39 -16.15
C VAL A 296 11.90 -8.08 -15.26
N LEU A 297 12.16 -7.50 -14.09
CA LEU A 297 13.20 -7.99 -13.16
C LEU A 297 12.89 -9.39 -12.63
N VAL A 298 11.63 -9.75 -12.37
CA VAL A 298 11.31 -11.10 -11.90
C VAL A 298 11.72 -12.18 -12.90
N PHE A 299 11.57 -11.93 -14.20
CA PHE A 299 12.03 -12.88 -15.23
C PHE A 299 13.56 -12.90 -15.36
N VAL A 300 14.22 -11.73 -15.30
CA VAL A 300 15.70 -11.67 -15.35
C VAL A 300 16.30 -12.48 -14.21
N VAL A 301 15.71 -12.38 -13.01
CA VAL A 301 16.16 -13.07 -11.80
C VAL A 301 15.83 -14.56 -11.81
N THR A 302 14.63 -14.94 -12.28
CA THR A 302 14.19 -16.35 -12.26
C THR A 302 14.78 -17.19 -13.38
N LEU A 303 15.11 -16.59 -14.52
CA LEU A 303 15.69 -17.29 -15.66
C LEU A 303 17.19 -17.54 -15.52
N GLN A 304 17.85 -17.06 -14.45
CA GLN A 304 19.27 -17.31 -14.12
C GLN A 304 20.21 -17.11 -15.31
N LEU A 305 20.13 -15.95 -15.99
CA LEU A 305 20.80 -15.65 -17.25
C LEU A 305 22.36 -15.62 -17.20
N GLY A 306 22.98 -16.25 -16.22
CA GLY A 306 24.44 -16.31 -16.09
C GLY A 306 25.10 -14.94 -15.77
N LEU A 307 24.36 -14.04 -15.12
CA LEU A 307 24.83 -12.70 -14.79
C LEU A 307 25.90 -12.73 -13.68
N PRO A 308 26.86 -11.78 -13.71
CA PRO A 308 27.83 -11.64 -12.63
C PRO A 308 27.13 -11.47 -11.27
N GLN A 309 27.65 -12.10 -10.21
CA GLN A 309 27.07 -12.10 -8.87
C GLN A 309 26.80 -10.69 -8.32
N ARG A 310 27.70 -9.74 -8.58
CA ARG A 310 27.53 -8.33 -8.18
C ARG A 310 26.28 -7.70 -8.81
N LEU A 311 26.09 -7.93 -10.12
CA LEU A 311 24.92 -7.41 -10.84
C LEU A 311 23.64 -8.09 -10.34
N LEU A 312 23.67 -9.40 -10.14
CA LEU A 312 22.53 -10.16 -9.63
C LEU A 312 22.10 -9.65 -8.24
N SER A 313 23.03 -9.38 -7.33
CA SER A 313 22.73 -8.79 -6.01
C SER A 313 22.08 -7.41 -6.13
N ALA A 314 22.60 -6.55 -7.02
CA ALA A 314 21.98 -5.24 -7.28
C ALA A 314 20.56 -5.37 -7.87
N LEU A 315 20.32 -6.33 -8.78
CA LEU A 315 19.02 -6.59 -9.38
C LEU A 315 17.99 -7.07 -8.33
N TYR A 316 18.37 -7.89 -7.36
CA TYR A 316 17.49 -8.26 -6.23
C TYR A 316 17.06 -7.04 -5.42
N LEU A 317 18.00 -6.14 -5.12
CA LEU A 317 17.69 -4.90 -4.40
C LEU A 317 16.77 -4.00 -5.22
N VAL A 318 17.08 -3.77 -6.49
CA VAL A 318 16.27 -2.96 -7.40
C VAL A 318 14.88 -3.56 -7.58
N TYR A 319 14.76 -4.90 -7.63
CA TYR A 319 13.47 -5.60 -7.66
C TYR A 319 12.60 -5.22 -6.45
N GLY A 320 13.13 -5.38 -5.23
CA GLY A 320 12.39 -5.02 -4.01
C GLY A 320 12.06 -3.53 -3.92
N LEU A 321 13.04 -2.65 -4.24
CA LEU A 321 12.85 -1.19 -4.27
C LEU A 321 11.81 -0.77 -5.32
N SER A 322 11.79 -1.38 -6.49
CA SER A 322 10.83 -1.06 -7.55
C SER A 322 9.40 -1.47 -7.19
N ILE A 323 9.21 -2.51 -6.37
CA ILE A 323 7.89 -2.87 -5.85
C ILE A 323 7.45 -1.86 -4.78
N PHE A 324 8.25 -1.67 -3.72
CA PHE A 324 7.83 -0.84 -2.60
C PHE A 324 7.84 0.66 -2.93
N PHE A 325 8.94 1.19 -3.44
CA PHE A 325 9.02 2.61 -3.80
C PHE A 325 8.47 2.88 -5.21
N GLY A 326 8.70 2.00 -6.18
CA GLY A 326 8.20 2.21 -7.54
C GLY A 326 6.68 2.09 -7.63
N PHE A 327 6.10 0.98 -7.20
CA PHE A 327 4.68 0.69 -7.37
C PHE A 327 3.84 1.07 -6.15
N VAL A 328 4.07 0.44 -5.00
CA VAL A 328 3.19 0.56 -3.83
C VAL A 328 3.18 1.98 -3.28
N SER A 329 4.35 2.57 -3.01
CA SER A 329 4.42 3.93 -2.48
C SER A 329 3.93 4.97 -3.48
N ALA A 330 4.28 4.85 -4.76
CA ALA A 330 3.78 5.76 -5.79
C ALA A 330 2.24 5.75 -5.87
N LEU A 331 1.63 4.55 -5.74
CA LEU A 331 0.18 4.40 -5.72
C LEU A 331 -0.43 5.04 -4.46
N ILE A 332 0.13 4.79 -3.28
CA ILE A 332 -0.33 5.37 -2.03
C ILE A 332 -0.26 6.90 -2.08
N LEU A 333 0.86 7.47 -2.54
CA LEU A 333 1.03 8.92 -2.68
C LEU A 333 -0.05 9.56 -3.57
N GLY A 334 -0.46 8.89 -4.64
CA GLY A 334 -1.54 9.33 -5.52
C GLY A 334 -2.92 9.21 -4.87
N GLN A 335 -3.21 8.05 -4.27
CA GLN A 335 -4.54 7.73 -3.73
C GLN A 335 -4.83 8.42 -2.40
N THR A 336 -3.82 8.76 -1.59
CA THR A 336 -4.03 9.48 -0.33
C THR A 336 -4.80 10.79 -0.55
N PHE A 337 -4.43 11.58 -1.55
CA PHE A 337 -5.10 12.85 -1.84
C PHE A 337 -6.40 12.73 -2.65
N LYS A 338 -6.83 11.49 -2.92
CA LYS A 338 -8.18 11.16 -3.40
C LYS A 338 -9.09 10.76 -2.24
N THR A 339 -8.56 10.03 -1.25
CA THR A 339 -9.34 9.39 -0.19
C THR A 339 -9.37 10.24 1.09
N LEU A 340 -8.21 10.60 1.66
CA LEU A 340 -8.13 11.32 2.93
C LEU A 340 -8.89 12.66 2.96
N PRO A 341 -8.76 13.55 1.95
CA PRO A 341 -9.51 14.80 1.94
C PRO A 341 -11.02 14.57 1.88
N PHE A 342 -11.46 13.53 1.17
CA PHE A 342 -12.87 13.16 1.11
C PHE A 342 -13.38 12.64 2.47
N ILE A 343 -12.60 11.81 3.16
CA ILE A 343 -12.94 11.30 4.49
C ILE A 343 -13.10 12.46 5.49
N VAL A 344 -12.11 13.36 5.55
CA VAL A 344 -12.14 14.52 6.45
C VAL A 344 -13.27 15.47 6.08
N TRP A 345 -13.49 15.71 4.80
CA TRP A 345 -14.60 16.55 4.31
C TRP A 345 -15.95 15.98 4.73
N MET A 346 -16.17 14.69 4.53
CA MET A 346 -17.42 14.03 4.90
C MET A 346 -17.74 14.19 6.39
N HIS A 347 -16.78 13.91 7.26
CA HIS A 347 -16.97 14.07 8.71
C HIS A 347 -17.10 15.52 9.19
N SER A 348 -16.63 16.50 8.40
CA SER A 348 -16.61 17.91 8.79
C SER A 348 -17.75 18.73 8.20
N TYR A 349 -18.26 18.34 7.03
CA TYR A 349 -19.14 19.21 6.24
C TYR A 349 -20.46 18.56 5.81
N GLU A 350 -20.64 17.27 6.00
CA GLU A 350 -21.83 16.56 5.54
C GLU A 350 -23.14 17.20 6.05
N ASP A 351 -23.22 17.55 7.34
CA ASP A 351 -24.40 18.17 7.97
C ASP A 351 -24.71 19.57 7.44
N TYR A 352 -23.77 20.20 6.75
CA TYR A 352 -23.88 21.56 6.20
C TYR A 352 -24.25 21.57 4.71
N VAL A 353 -24.19 20.42 4.03
CA VAL A 353 -24.49 20.32 2.59
C VAL A 353 -25.93 20.72 2.31
N GLY A 354 -26.11 21.57 1.29
CA GLY A 354 -27.42 22.09 0.91
C GLY A 354 -27.92 23.30 1.73
N ARG A 355 -27.28 23.59 2.89
CA ARG A 355 -27.62 24.74 3.75
C ARG A 355 -26.56 25.84 3.71
N PHE A 356 -25.28 25.44 3.58
CA PHE A 356 -24.16 26.34 3.58
C PHE A 356 -23.23 26.05 2.40
N LYS A 357 -22.45 27.07 1.97
CA LYS A 357 -21.42 26.93 0.96
C LYS A 357 -20.20 26.21 1.57
N THR A 358 -20.07 24.92 1.32
CA THR A 358 -18.95 24.10 1.81
C THR A 358 -17.78 24.10 0.81
N PRO A 359 -16.52 23.98 1.26
CA PRO A 359 -15.40 23.75 0.37
C PRO A 359 -15.53 22.40 -0.33
N MET A 360 -14.77 22.18 -1.40
CA MET A 360 -14.67 20.85 -2.00
C MET A 360 -13.56 20.05 -1.31
N PRO A 361 -13.57 18.70 -1.32
CA PRO A 361 -12.46 17.89 -0.76
C PRO A 361 -11.09 18.29 -1.28
N LYS A 362 -10.97 18.68 -2.55
CA LYS A 362 -9.70 19.15 -3.17
C LYS A 362 -9.15 20.45 -2.56
N ASP A 363 -9.95 21.22 -1.86
CA ASP A 363 -9.56 22.49 -1.24
C ASP A 363 -8.91 22.30 0.13
N LEU A 364 -8.96 21.08 0.70
CA LEU A 364 -8.42 20.76 2.02
C LEU A 364 -6.89 20.56 2.00
N TYR A 365 -6.32 20.22 0.86
CA TYR A 365 -4.87 20.01 0.72
C TYR A 365 -4.20 21.06 -0.19
N SER A 366 -2.87 21.08 -0.22
CA SER A 366 -2.10 21.98 -1.10
C SER A 366 -1.70 21.27 -2.39
N VAL A 367 -2.20 21.73 -3.51
CA VAL A 367 -1.82 21.25 -4.85
C VAL A 367 -0.33 21.54 -5.15
N THR A 368 0.20 22.64 -4.64
CA THR A 368 1.61 23.01 -4.79
C THR A 368 2.53 22.02 -4.06
N LEU A 369 2.22 21.70 -2.78
CA LEU A 369 2.97 20.68 -2.03
C LEU A 369 2.90 19.32 -2.74
N LEU A 370 1.72 18.91 -3.21
CA LEU A 370 1.54 17.66 -3.94
C LEU A 370 2.38 17.62 -5.23
N ARG A 371 2.47 18.72 -5.96
CA ARG A 371 3.28 18.80 -7.19
C ARG A 371 4.77 18.61 -6.90
N TRP A 372 5.31 19.36 -5.93
CA TRP A 372 6.73 19.26 -5.56
C TRP A 372 7.08 17.93 -4.93
N GLN A 373 6.18 17.38 -4.09
CA GLN A 373 6.28 16.03 -3.57
C GLN A 373 6.46 15.01 -4.71
N ASN A 374 5.61 15.04 -5.74
CA ASN A 374 5.67 14.09 -6.84
C ASN A 374 6.95 14.23 -7.67
N ILE A 375 7.43 15.45 -7.91
CA ILE A 375 8.69 15.68 -8.62
C ILE A 375 9.88 15.16 -7.81
N ALA A 376 10.00 15.56 -6.54
CA ALA A 376 11.08 15.11 -5.66
C ALA A 376 11.08 13.58 -5.51
N TYR A 377 9.88 12.99 -5.40
CA TYR A 377 9.71 11.55 -5.30
C TYR A 377 10.21 10.80 -6.54
N LEU A 378 9.79 11.20 -7.74
CA LEU A 378 10.17 10.50 -8.97
C LEU A 378 11.67 10.66 -9.27
N VAL A 379 12.23 11.87 -9.09
CA VAL A 379 13.67 12.09 -9.26
C VAL A 379 14.46 11.31 -8.22
N GLY A 380 14.03 11.32 -6.96
CA GLY A 380 14.65 10.57 -5.87
C GLY A 380 14.60 9.06 -6.11
N LEU A 381 13.47 8.52 -6.61
CA LEU A 381 13.33 7.12 -6.96
C LEU A 381 14.31 6.71 -8.08
N VAL A 382 14.37 7.49 -9.16
CA VAL A 382 15.30 7.22 -10.27
C VAL A 382 16.74 7.26 -9.78
N GLY A 383 17.11 8.27 -8.96
CA GLY A 383 18.43 8.37 -8.36
C GLY A 383 18.77 7.16 -7.48
N LEU A 384 17.84 6.73 -6.62
CA LEU A 384 18.03 5.56 -5.76
C LEU A 384 18.26 4.28 -6.59
N LEU A 385 17.40 3.99 -7.57
CA LEU A 385 17.51 2.79 -8.40
C LEU A 385 18.77 2.80 -9.25
N ALA A 386 19.10 3.94 -9.87
CA ALA A 386 20.34 4.10 -10.66
C ALA A 386 21.59 3.96 -9.79
N GLY A 387 21.60 4.59 -8.60
CA GLY A 387 22.71 4.50 -7.66
C GLY A 387 23.00 3.06 -7.21
N VAL A 388 21.95 2.27 -6.94
CA VAL A 388 22.10 0.85 -6.58
C VAL A 388 22.63 0.02 -7.76
N LEU A 389 22.11 0.24 -8.98
CA LEU A 389 22.60 -0.47 -10.18
C LEU A 389 24.06 -0.15 -10.52
N LEU A 390 24.44 1.11 -10.38
CA LEU A 390 25.81 1.58 -10.65
C LEU A 390 26.75 1.31 -9.49
N ALA A 391 26.22 0.94 -8.32
CA ALA A 391 26.93 0.81 -7.05
C ALA A 391 27.64 2.13 -6.63
N GLU A 392 27.00 3.26 -6.90
CA GLU A 392 27.50 4.61 -6.62
C GLU A 392 26.80 5.21 -5.40
N GLN A 393 27.51 5.20 -4.26
CA GLN A 393 26.95 5.60 -2.97
C GLN A 393 26.45 7.05 -2.92
N ASN A 394 27.12 7.97 -3.60
CA ASN A 394 26.70 9.38 -3.65
C ASN A 394 25.36 9.54 -4.39
N ILE A 395 25.12 8.73 -5.43
CA ILE A 395 23.86 8.75 -6.18
C ILE A 395 22.74 8.16 -5.33
N ILE A 396 23.03 7.05 -4.59
CA ILE A 396 22.08 6.47 -3.62
C ILE A 396 21.70 7.52 -2.57
N LEU A 397 22.70 8.22 -1.99
CA LEU A 397 22.47 9.25 -0.99
C LEU A 397 21.63 10.41 -1.54
N LEU A 398 21.93 10.90 -2.73
CA LEU A 398 21.15 11.96 -3.37
C LEU A 398 19.69 11.52 -3.58
N GLY A 399 19.48 10.28 -4.06
CA GLY A 399 18.15 9.69 -4.21
C GLY A 399 17.39 9.62 -2.87
N ALA A 400 18.06 9.14 -1.81
CA ALA A 400 17.51 9.04 -0.46
C ALA A 400 17.13 10.43 0.13
N VAL A 401 17.97 11.45 -0.08
CA VAL A 401 17.68 12.83 0.36
C VAL A 401 16.46 13.40 -0.36
N LEU A 402 16.35 13.21 -1.68
CA LEU A 402 15.19 13.67 -2.44
C LEU A 402 13.90 12.95 -2.02
N LEU A 403 13.96 11.63 -1.72
CA LEU A 403 12.85 10.88 -1.15
C LEU A 403 12.48 11.40 0.25
N SER A 404 13.45 11.81 1.06
CA SER A 404 13.21 12.42 2.37
C SER A 404 12.49 13.78 2.21
N VAL A 405 12.90 14.60 1.27
CA VAL A 405 12.17 15.86 0.93
C VAL A 405 10.73 15.54 0.52
N ALA A 406 10.53 14.56 -0.36
CA ALA A 406 9.19 14.15 -0.79
C ALA A 406 8.32 13.67 0.39
N SER A 407 8.89 12.90 1.32
CA SER A 407 8.18 12.39 2.49
C SER A 407 7.75 13.50 3.46
N VAL A 408 8.60 14.51 3.67
CA VAL A 408 8.27 15.68 4.51
C VAL A 408 7.15 16.51 3.86
N LEU A 409 7.23 16.77 2.54
CA LEU A 409 6.18 17.47 1.81
C LEU A 409 4.84 16.72 1.87
N TYR A 410 4.89 15.39 1.72
CA TYR A 410 3.72 14.51 1.88
C TYR A 410 3.13 14.61 3.28
N ALA A 411 3.94 14.40 4.32
CA ALA A 411 3.49 14.45 5.70
C ALA A 411 2.89 15.82 6.05
N GLY A 412 3.55 16.91 5.67
CA GLY A 412 3.02 18.28 5.86
C GLY A 412 1.65 18.48 5.21
N ASN A 413 1.45 17.93 3.99
CA ASN A 413 0.17 18.03 3.30
C ASN A 413 -0.91 17.11 3.92
N VAL A 414 -0.54 15.91 4.38
CA VAL A 414 -1.43 15.00 5.13
C VAL A 414 -1.87 15.64 6.44
N PHE A 415 -0.94 16.19 7.25
CA PHE A 415 -1.29 16.84 8.51
C PHE A 415 -2.10 18.11 8.31
N LYS A 416 -1.91 18.86 7.20
CA LYS A 416 -2.79 19.96 6.83
C LYS A 416 -4.25 19.50 6.68
N VAL A 417 -4.48 18.32 6.09
CA VAL A 417 -5.83 17.75 5.96
C VAL A 417 -6.34 17.22 7.28
N LEU A 418 -5.54 16.46 8.03
CA LEU A 418 -5.93 15.87 9.32
C LEU A 418 -6.31 16.92 10.38
N LEU A 419 -5.60 18.06 10.40
CA LEU A 419 -5.80 19.16 11.34
C LEU A 419 -6.80 20.20 10.82
N HIS A 420 -7.51 19.89 9.72
CA HIS A 420 -8.48 20.81 9.15
C HIS A 420 -9.61 21.11 10.14
N LYS A 421 -9.88 22.42 10.32
CA LYS A 421 -10.99 22.91 11.13
C LYS A 421 -12.07 23.54 10.25
N VAL A 422 -13.31 23.30 10.58
CA VAL A 422 -14.43 23.97 9.92
C VAL A 422 -14.31 25.47 10.18
N LYS A 423 -14.32 26.27 9.12
CA LYS A 423 -14.34 27.74 9.18
C LYS A 423 -15.79 28.22 9.14
N ASP A 424 -16.03 29.48 9.50
CA ASP A 424 -17.34 30.10 9.42
C ASP A 424 -17.94 29.94 8.02
N LEU A 425 -19.08 29.24 7.97
CA LEU A 425 -19.77 28.92 6.74
C LEU A 425 -20.81 29.99 6.42
N LYS A 426 -20.81 30.47 5.17
CA LYS A 426 -21.82 31.41 4.68
C LYS A 426 -23.07 30.64 4.21
N PRO A 427 -24.30 31.01 4.65
CA PRO A 427 -25.53 30.41 4.15
C PRO A 427 -25.69 30.59 2.63
N PHE A 428 -26.34 29.65 1.97
CA PHE A 428 -26.71 29.82 0.57
C PHE A 428 -27.63 31.05 0.40
N GLY A 429 -27.33 31.96 -0.51
CA GLY A 429 -28.12 33.17 -0.76
C GLY A 429 -27.57 34.44 -0.13
N TYR A 430 -26.50 34.36 0.72
CA TYR A 430 -25.91 35.56 1.34
C TYR A 430 -25.38 36.59 0.31
N GLU A 431 -24.90 36.14 -0.86
CA GLU A 431 -24.44 37.04 -1.94
C GLU A 431 -25.58 37.80 -2.65
N LYS A 432 -26.83 37.29 -2.61
CA LYS A 432 -27.97 37.99 -3.16
C LYS A 432 -28.45 39.14 -2.27
N ALA A 433 -28.34 38.97 -0.95
CA ALA A 433 -28.74 40.02 0.02
C ALA A 433 -27.71 41.17 0.05
N ALA A 434 -26.40 40.88 -0.11
CA ALA A 434 -25.35 41.91 -0.11
C ALA A 434 -25.29 42.75 -1.41
N LYS A 435 -25.84 42.27 -2.53
CA LYS A 435 -25.93 43.01 -3.81
C LYS A 435 -27.24 43.74 -4.03
N GLY A 436 -28.23 43.57 -3.13
CA GLY A 436 -29.55 44.21 -3.20
C GLY A 436 -29.68 45.47 -2.35
N THR A 437 -28.61 45.93 -1.70
CA THR A 437 -28.58 47.15 -0.84
C THR A 437 -27.61 48.24 -1.36
N ASN A 438 -27.50 48.39 -2.67
CA ASN A 438 -26.87 49.56 -3.29
C ASN A 438 -27.87 50.20 -4.26
#